data_dcbfedae66836fe73affbffc9fd72339
#
_entry.id   dcbfedae66836fe73affbffc9fd72339
#
_cell.length_a   1.000
_cell.length_b   1.000
_cell.length_c   1.000
_cell.angle_alpha   90.00
_cell.angle_beta   90.00
_cell.angle_gamma   90.00
#
_symmetry.space_group_name_H-M   'P 1'
#
loop_
_entity.id
_entity.type
_entity.pdbx_description
1 polymer ?
#
loop_
_entity_poly.entity_id
_entity_poly.type
_entity_poly.pdbx_seq_one_letter_code
_entity_poly.pdbx_strand_id
1 'polypeptide(L)'
;LSTGRASAGDKGPKIIVLEFHGLKQEILAESLEDLPNFQEIIKGAKGDQAYVYLPKVFTTIPAASQPAVTSMYTGLYPQRTGVVSTIWFDRTTHQIRTLISYSQNRINNILKAGNVKSLFDYVGQAGKRSMTTMLMLTKGADWSVKSGAFFWGNASVLNAFRHGEWVPNSQYVDNKTLDGFLTGHISAYRRSLAGIYKYHHLVPDVMVVQLLGTDLFSHYPTSDLKERQASMNEIQKYYTRTVLDPLMGRLINGLKELGIYEDVIFILASEHGSIRIQKYIPDDTLNPSLRGQFKLPSCLRSNSRADAIIMPGACTKEVYLKNRQTGKWMDPPRLLADVKPAVDLILANPEVKTSLKAMVIRQYPGERHEGLLESDQWWLFDWQGYEATDGKDDAFYQALRPLTELADHFALGRYLIQGLRRQYTRETAPDIKLINQKGYYFEPDLDKYGHHGSYYPDDCIVSFWVTGPGLSPIIPGQHIYQADASTLDLVPMVTYLLGIPLPQGLDGSNPLKDIESNSTRASF
;
A
#
# COMPACT_ATOMS: atom_id res chain seq x y z
N LEU A 1 5.31 -45.31 -9.48
CA LEU A 1 4.66 -44.37 -8.56
C LEU A 1 3.44 -43.82 -9.32
N SER A 2 2.23 -44.36 -9.04
CA SER A 2 0.99 -43.92 -9.65
C SER A 2 0.69 -42.49 -9.22
N THR A 3 0.57 -41.59 -10.18
CA THR A 3 0.02 -40.23 -10.00
C THR A 3 -1.45 -40.38 -9.60
N GLY A 4 -1.74 -40.39 -8.31
CA GLY A 4 -3.11 -40.33 -7.83
C GLY A 4 -3.69 -38.98 -8.24
N ARG A 5 -4.64 -38.98 -9.19
CA ARG A 5 -5.49 -37.83 -9.48
C ARG A 5 -6.14 -37.35 -8.18
N ALA A 6 -6.08 -36.06 -7.93
CA ALA A 6 -6.83 -35.41 -6.85
C ALA A 6 -8.31 -35.89 -6.92
N SER A 7 -8.87 -36.24 -5.78
CA SER A 7 -10.26 -36.69 -5.71
C SER A 7 -11.20 -35.56 -6.17
N ALA A 8 -12.25 -35.90 -6.88
CA ALA A 8 -13.25 -35.00 -7.48
C ALA A 8 -14.14 -34.26 -6.47
N GLY A 9 -13.55 -33.73 -5.37
CA GLY A 9 -14.28 -33.18 -4.21
C GLY A 9 -14.40 -31.67 -4.11
N ASP A 10 -13.62 -30.87 -4.86
CA ASP A 10 -13.71 -29.41 -4.76
C ASP A 10 -13.51 -28.76 -6.14
N LYS A 11 -14.59 -28.70 -6.92
CA LYS A 11 -14.61 -28.19 -8.30
C LYS A 11 -14.76 -26.65 -8.42
N GLY A 12 -14.45 -25.88 -7.38
CA GLY A 12 -14.50 -24.43 -7.47
C GLY A 12 -13.20 -23.84 -8.05
N PRO A 13 -13.24 -22.60 -8.58
CA PRO A 13 -12.07 -21.93 -9.09
C PRO A 13 -11.03 -21.73 -7.97
N LYS A 14 -9.75 -21.75 -8.34
CA LYS A 14 -8.63 -21.45 -7.46
C LYS A 14 -8.11 -20.04 -7.78
N ILE A 15 -8.09 -19.16 -6.80
CA ILE A 15 -7.66 -17.77 -7.00
C ILE A 15 -6.21 -17.63 -6.57
N ILE A 16 -5.36 -17.11 -7.47
CA ILE A 16 -4.00 -16.73 -7.18
C ILE A 16 -3.88 -15.22 -7.34
N VAL A 17 -3.69 -14.50 -6.23
CA VAL A 17 -3.35 -13.08 -6.24
C VAL A 17 -1.84 -12.96 -6.33
N LEU A 18 -1.34 -12.42 -7.43
CA LEU A 18 0.05 -12.05 -7.62
C LEU A 18 0.17 -10.55 -7.36
N GLU A 19 0.72 -10.19 -6.21
CA GLU A 19 0.96 -8.82 -5.82
C GLU A 19 2.39 -8.44 -6.19
N PHE A 20 2.53 -7.56 -7.18
CA PHE A 20 3.80 -7.00 -7.62
C PHE A 20 4.05 -5.70 -6.85
N HIS A 21 4.78 -5.80 -5.74
CA HIS A 21 5.01 -4.69 -4.82
C HIS A 21 5.60 -3.47 -5.54
N GLY A 22 4.92 -2.33 -5.45
CA GLY A 22 5.36 -1.06 -6.01
C GLY A 22 5.30 -0.95 -7.55
N LEU A 23 4.62 -1.86 -8.26
CA LEU A 23 4.51 -1.84 -9.71
C LEU A 23 3.55 -0.74 -10.17
N LYS A 24 4.04 0.17 -11.02
CA LYS A 24 3.25 1.26 -11.58
C LYS A 24 2.16 0.76 -12.54
N GLN A 25 1.09 1.56 -12.63
CA GLN A 25 -0.12 1.28 -13.40
C GLN A 25 0.13 0.82 -14.84
N GLU A 26 1.00 1.53 -15.57
CA GLU A 26 1.18 1.38 -17.00
C GLU A 26 2.11 0.24 -17.42
N ILE A 27 2.95 -0.26 -16.50
CA ILE A 27 4.11 -1.10 -16.86
C ILE A 27 3.71 -2.40 -17.58
N LEU A 28 2.76 -3.16 -17.02
CA LEU A 28 2.35 -4.41 -17.67
C LEU A 28 1.64 -4.15 -18.99
N ALA A 29 0.71 -3.20 -19.03
CA ALA A 29 -0.07 -2.91 -20.24
C ALA A 29 0.81 -2.44 -21.41
N GLU A 30 1.76 -1.53 -21.13
CA GLU A 30 2.65 -0.99 -22.16
C GLU A 30 3.74 -1.96 -22.61
N SER A 31 4.09 -2.94 -21.78
CA SER A 31 5.16 -3.90 -22.10
C SER A 31 4.62 -5.26 -22.54
N LEU A 32 3.31 -5.48 -22.53
CA LEU A 32 2.71 -6.81 -22.66
C LEU A 32 3.17 -7.56 -23.92
N GLU A 33 3.39 -6.87 -25.03
CA GLU A 33 3.85 -7.47 -26.30
C GLU A 33 5.27 -8.07 -26.20
N ASP A 34 6.07 -7.56 -25.27
CA ASP A 34 7.43 -8.04 -25.01
C ASP A 34 7.52 -9.07 -23.86
N LEU A 35 6.37 -9.48 -23.28
CA LEU A 35 6.27 -10.31 -22.09
C LEU A 35 5.52 -11.62 -22.37
N PRO A 36 6.14 -12.62 -23.01
CA PRO A 36 5.45 -13.82 -23.51
C PRO A 36 4.75 -14.63 -22.40
N ASN A 37 5.33 -14.69 -21.20
CA ASN A 37 4.71 -15.45 -20.11
C ASN A 37 3.53 -14.68 -19.46
N PHE A 38 3.60 -13.35 -19.36
CA PHE A 38 2.44 -12.55 -18.98
C PHE A 38 1.33 -12.61 -20.05
N GLN A 39 1.70 -12.63 -21.35
CA GLN A 39 0.71 -12.84 -22.41
C GLN A 39 -0.03 -14.17 -22.23
N GLU A 40 0.70 -15.25 -21.92
CA GLU A 40 0.08 -16.57 -21.67
C GLU A 40 -0.87 -16.51 -20.45
N ILE A 41 -0.49 -15.84 -19.35
CA ILE A 41 -1.37 -15.68 -18.18
C ILE A 41 -2.61 -14.85 -18.53
N ILE A 42 -2.45 -13.74 -19.27
CA ILE A 42 -3.51 -12.75 -19.49
C ILE A 42 -4.41 -13.15 -20.66
N LYS A 43 -3.83 -13.55 -21.79
CA LYS A 43 -4.56 -13.80 -23.04
C LYS A 43 -4.69 -15.28 -23.39
N GLY A 44 -3.96 -16.15 -22.65
CA GLY A 44 -3.84 -17.57 -22.99
C GLY A 44 -2.98 -17.81 -24.23
N ALA A 45 -2.61 -19.06 -24.46
CA ALA A 45 -1.75 -19.44 -25.59
C ALA A 45 -2.36 -19.13 -26.98
N LYS A 46 -3.69 -19.01 -27.09
CA LYS A 46 -4.39 -18.66 -28.33
C LYS A 46 -4.84 -17.22 -28.43
N GLY A 47 -4.66 -16.42 -27.39
CA GLY A 47 -5.08 -15.01 -27.34
C GLY A 47 -6.59 -14.78 -27.09
N ASP A 48 -7.36 -15.83 -26.81
CA ASP A 48 -8.82 -15.81 -26.64
C ASP A 48 -9.30 -15.98 -25.20
N GLN A 49 -8.37 -16.07 -24.24
CA GLN A 49 -8.69 -16.22 -22.82
C GLN A 49 -9.42 -14.99 -22.27
N ALA A 50 -10.40 -15.24 -21.41
CA ALA A 50 -11.14 -14.19 -20.74
C ALA A 50 -10.24 -13.39 -19.78
N TYR A 51 -10.44 -12.08 -19.76
CA TYR A 51 -9.84 -11.19 -18.77
C TYR A 51 -10.69 -9.96 -18.49
N VAL A 52 -10.48 -9.37 -17.32
CA VAL A 52 -10.96 -8.04 -16.95
C VAL A 52 -9.74 -7.19 -16.60
N TYR A 53 -9.54 -6.12 -17.35
CA TYR A 53 -8.49 -5.13 -17.06
C TYR A 53 -9.09 -3.90 -16.41
N LEU A 54 -8.59 -3.55 -15.24
CA LEU A 54 -8.92 -2.34 -14.50
C LEU A 54 -7.70 -1.40 -14.58
N PRO A 55 -7.67 -0.47 -15.55
CA PRO A 55 -6.51 0.39 -15.79
C PRO A 55 -6.29 1.41 -14.69
N LYS A 56 -7.32 1.78 -13.92
CA LYS A 56 -7.27 2.89 -12.97
C LYS A 56 -7.82 2.45 -11.61
N VAL A 57 -6.92 1.92 -10.80
CA VAL A 57 -7.21 1.45 -9.45
C VAL A 57 -6.50 2.36 -8.45
N PHE A 58 -7.26 3.06 -7.62
CA PHE A 58 -6.71 3.93 -6.60
C PHE A 58 -6.28 3.14 -5.37
N THR A 59 -5.06 3.39 -4.89
CA THR A 59 -4.63 2.88 -3.59
C THR A 59 -5.12 3.78 -2.46
N THR A 60 -4.83 3.43 -1.22
CA THR A 60 -5.15 4.28 -0.07
C THR A 60 -4.12 5.40 0.10
N ILE A 61 -4.50 6.43 0.86
CA ILE A 61 -3.57 7.46 1.32
C ILE A 61 -3.19 7.14 2.77
N PRO A 62 -1.87 7.07 3.09
CA PRO A 62 -0.73 7.24 2.17
C PRO A 62 -0.53 6.02 1.26
N ALA A 63 0.02 6.24 0.05
CA ALA A 63 0.42 5.20 -0.89
C ALA A 63 1.71 4.49 -0.40
N ALA A 64 1.63 3.87 0.76
CA ALA A 64 2.74 3.22 1.47
C ALA A 64 2.38 1.78 1.79
N SER A 65 3.37 0.89 1.79
CA SER A 65 3.17 -0.56 1.80
C SER A 65 2.25 -1.06 2.91
N GLN A 66 2.48 -0.68 4.19
CA GLN A 66 1.73 -1.25 5.31
C GLN A 66 0.25 -0.82 5.32
N PRO A 67 -0.13 0.47 5.22
CA PRO A 67 -1.53 0.85 5.12
C PRO A 67 -2.18 0.37 3.82
N ALA A 68 -1.49 0.41 2.68
CA ALA A 68 -2.03 0.01 1.39
C ALA A 68 -2.33 -1.51 1.34
N VAL A 69 -1.37 -2.36 1.71
CA VAL A 69 -1.58 -3.82 1.80
C VAL A 69 -2.67 -4.16 2.82
N THR A 70 -2.65 -3.50 3.99
CA THR A 70 -3.68 -3.78 5.00
C THR A 70 -5.07 -3.43 4.50
N SER A 71 -5.23 -2.29 3.84
CA SER A 71 -6.50 -1.86 3.26
C SER A 71 -6.96 -2.79 2.12
N MET A 72 -6.04 -3.18 1.24
CA MET A 72 -6.29 -4.07 0.11
C MET A 72 -6.84 -5.44 0.56
N TYR A 73 -6.28 -6.03 1.62
CA TYR A 73 -6.69 -7.35 2.12
C TYR A 73 -7.75 -7.31 3.24
N THR A 74 -8.23 -6.13 3.62
CA THR A 74 -9.38 -5.98 4.52
C THR A 74 -10.60 -5.38 3.83
N GLY A 75 -10.43 -4.70 2.70
CA GLY A 75 -11.46 -3.92 2.01
C GLY A 75 -11.89 -2.67 2.79
N LEU A 76 -11.01 -2.15 3.69
CA LEU A 76 -11.30 -1.05 4.60
C LEU A 76 -10.22 0.03 4.53
N TYR A 77 -10.62 1.30 4.67
CA TYR A 77 -9.66 2.41 4.76
C TYR A 77 -8.77 2.34 6.01
N PRO A 78 -7.59 2.98 6.00
CA PRO A 78 -6.63 2.98 7.11
C PRO A 78 -7.22 3.36 8.46
N GLN A 79 -8.11 4.35 8.50
CA GLN A 79 -8.85 4.76 9.70
C GLN A 79 -9.59 3.60 10.37
N ARG A 80 -10.13 2.67 9.58
CA ARG A 80 -10.91 1.53 10.08
C ARG A 80 -10.04 0.31 10.38
N THR A 81 -8.91 0.18 9.70
CA THR A 81 -7.95 -0.91 9.96
C THR A 81 -7.09 -0.65 11.19
N GLY A 82 -6.89 0.62 11.56
CA GLY A 82 -5.95 1.06 12.59
C GLY A 82 -4.49 1.09 12.13
N VAL A 83 -4.21 0.77 10.87
CA VAL A 83 -2.89 0.87 10.23
C VAL A 83 -2.89 2.13 9.36
N VAL A 84 -2.61 3.27 9.97
CA VAL A 84 -2.79 4.60 9.35
C VAL A 84 -1.57 5.10 8.58
N SER A 85 -0.40 4.53 8.87
CA SER A 85 0.88 4.86 8.23
C SER A 85 1.90 3.73 8.49
N THR A 86 3.10 3.85 7.95
CA THR A 86 4.26 3.01 8.32
C THR A 86 4.77 3.34 9.72
N ILE A 87 4.76 4.63 10.07
CA ILE A 87 5.13 5.14 11.39
C ILE A 87 4.12 6.23 11.77
N TRP A 88 3.61 6.20 12.98
CA TRP A 88 2.72 7.25 13.50
C TRP A 88 2.82 7.38 15.01
N PHE A 89 2.36 8.50 15.54
CA PHE A 89 2.23 8.71 16.96
C PHE A 89 0.80 8.40 17.43
N ASP A 90 0.69 7.62 18.49
CA ASP A 90 -0.57 7.29 19.16
C ASP A 90 -0.71 8.17 20.41
N ARG A 91 -1.64 9.13 20.37
CA ARG A 91 -1.87 10.12 21.41
C ARG A 91 -2.39 9.53 22.72
N THR A 92 -3.08 8.37 22.65
CA THR A 92 -3.65 7.70 23.82
C THR A 92 -2.57 7.01 24.63
N THR A 93 -1.68 6.30 23.94
CA THR A 93 -0.60 5.55 24.58
C THR A 93 0.71 6.34 24.71
N HIS A 94 0.78 7.51 24.08
CA HIS A 94 1.98 8.34 23.95
C HIS A 94 3.16 7.59 23.31
N GLN A 95 2.89 6.64 22.44
CA GLN A 95 3.90 5.82 21.80
C GLN A 95 4.00 6.09 20.30
N ILE A 96 5.22 6.04 19.79
CA ILE A 96 5.46 5.94 18.37
C ILE A 96 5.26 4.48 17.96
N ARG A 97 4.32 4.27 17.05
CA ARG A 97 4.06 2.99 16.42
C ARG A 97 4.88 2.88 15.14
N THR A 98 5.57 1.78 14.93
CA THR A 98 6.36 1.53 13.73
C THR A 98 6.10 0.13 13.18
N LEU A 99 5.94 0.06 11.86
CA LEU A 99 5.79 -1.17 11.09
C LEU A 99 6.93 -1.38 10.08
N ILE A 100 8.03 -0.60 10.19
CA ILE A 100 9.18 -0.67 9.26
C ILE A 100 9.82 -2.07 9.26
N SER A 101 9.86 -2.76 10.40
CA SER A 101 10.32 -4.15 10.39
C SER A 101 9.19 -5.05 9.91
N TYR A 102 9.47 -5.95 8.97
CA TYR A 102 8.56 -6.96 8.39
C TYR A 102 7.96 -7.91 9.44
N SER A 103 7.35 -7.34 10.47
CA SER A 103 6.69 -8.11 11.51
C SER A 103 5.22 -8.28 11.14
N GLN A 104 4.90 -9.34 10.38
CA GLN A 104 3.53 -9.80 10.14
C GLN A 104 2.69 -9.78 11.43
N ASN A 105 3.30 -10.10 12.56
CA ASN A 105 2.63 -10.12 13.86
C ASN A 105 2.12 -8.73 14.29
N ARG A 106 2.78 -7.63 13.92
CA ARG A 106 2.34 -6.28 14.33
C ARG A 106 1.04 -5.88 13.65
N ILE A 107 0.94 -6.04 12.32
CA ILE A 107 -0.31 -5.78 11.58
C ILE A 107 -1.41 -6.70 12.07
N ASN A 108 -1.14 -8.01 12.16
CA ASN A 108 -2.11 -8.99 12.65
C ASN A 108 -2.64 -8.66 14.06
N ASN A 109 -1.77 -8.16 14.95
CA ASN A 109 -2.17 -7.78 16.31
C ASN A 109 -3.04 -6.51 16.32
N ILE A 110 -2.76 -5.52 15.47
CA ILE A 110 -3.61 -4.33 15.31
C ILE A 110 -5.00 -4.75 14.84
N LEU A 111 -5.07 -5.57 13.79
CA LEU A 111 -6.35 -6.05 13.26
C LEU A 111 -7.14 -6.89 14.27
N LYS A 112 -6.45 -7.73 15.06
CA LYS A 112 -7.09 -8.49 16.14
C LYS A 112 -7.65 -7.58 17.23
N ALA A 113 -6.88 -6.60 17.67
CA ALA A 113 -7.31 -5.64 18.70
C ALA A 113 -8.50 -4.80 18.23
N GLY A 114 -8.55 -4.42 16.96
CA GLY A 114 -9.66 -3.70 16.32
C GLY A 114 -10.83 -4.58 15.89
N ASN A 115 -10.78 -5.90 16.11
CA ASN A 115 -11.75 -6.88 15.60
C ASN A 115 -11.99 -6.74 14.07
N VAL A 116 -10.95 -6.38 13.32
CA VAL A 116 -11.00 -6.21 11.87
C VAL A 116 -10.80 -7.55 11.19
N LYS A 117 -11.71 -7.92 10.29
CA LYS A 117 -11.59 -9.12 9.46
C LYS A 117 -10.73 -8.86 8.23
N SER A 118 -9.94 -9.86 7.85
CA SER A 118 -9.21 -9.89 6.58
C SER A 118 -9.96 -10.70 5.52
N LEU A 119 -9.50 -10.66 4.26
CA LEU A 119 -9.92 -11.58 3.21
C LEU A 119 -9.90 -13.03 3.68
N PHE A 120 -8.84 -13.43 4.36
CA PHE A 120 -8.64 -14.81 4.82
C PHE A 120 -9.64 -15.23 5.91
N ASP A 121 -10.06 -14.29 6.76
CA ASP A 121 -11.14 -14.55 7.74
C ASP A 121 -12.48 -14.83 7.02
N TYR A 122 -12.78 -14.10 5.94
CA TYR A 122 -14.01 -14.34 5.14
C TYR A 122 -13.95 -15.66 4.39
N VAL A 123 -12.79 -15.98 3.79
CA VAL A 123 -12.55 -17.26 3.12
C VAL A 123 -12.73 -18.43 4.08
N GLY A 124 -12.11 -18.36 5.27
CA GLY A 124 -12.22 -19.38 6.30
C GLY A 124 -13.65 -19.55 6.85
N GLN A 125 -14.39 -18.44 7.04
CA GLN A 125 -15.81 -18.49 7.45
C GLN A 125 -16.73 -19.17 6.42
N ALA A 126 -16.36 -19.12 5.15
CA ALA A 126 -17.05 -19.82 4.07
C ALA A 126 -16.64 -21.31 3.94
N GLY A 127 -15.81 -21.82 4.85
CA GLY A 127 -15.32 -23.19 4.82
C GLY A 127 -14.23 -23.46 3.77
N LYS A 128 -13.70 -22.39 3.15
CA LYS A 128 -12.64 -22.43 2.14
C LYS A 128 -11.27 -22.23 2.77
N ARG A 129 -10.21 -22.55 2.02
CA ARG A 129 -8.82 -22.53 2.50
C ARG A 129 -8.00 -21.43 1.83
N SER A 130 -7.05 -20.89 2.59
CA SER A 130 -6.18 -19.81 2.10
C SER A 130 -4.72 -20.03 2.46
N MET A 131 -3.83 -19.54 1.57
CA MET A 131 -2.38 -19.54 1.76
C MET A 131 -1.79 -18.20 1.39
N THR A 132 -0.80 -17.74 2.16
CA THR A 132 -0.03 -16.53 1.86
C THR A 132 1.46 -16.85 1.74
N THR A 133 2.15 -16.19 0.80
CA THR A 133 3.60 -16.25 0.65
C THR A 133 4.14 -14.84 0.61
N MET A 134 5.09 -14.52 1.49
CA MET A 134 5.73 -13.20 1.65
C MET A 134 4.79 -12.04 2.03
N LEU A 135 3.51 -12.26 2.20
CA LEU A 135 2.55 -11.20 2.50
C LEU A 135 2.75 -10.63 3.91
N MET A 136 2.67 -9.30 4.03
CA MET A 136 2.79 -8.57 5.30
C MET A 136 1.63 -8.83 6.26
N LEU A 137 0.45 -9.20 5.74
CA LEU A 137 -0.75 -9.51 6.49
C LEU A 137 -1.11 -10.98 6.33
N THR A 138 -1.19 -11.71 7.45
CA THR A 138 -1.48 -13.16 7.43
C THR A 138 -2.59 -13.57 8.40
N LYS A 139 -3.30 -12.59 8.99
CA LYS A 139 -4.42 -12.84 9.90
C LYS A 139 -5.52 -13.62 9.18
N GLY A 140 -5.91 -14.76 9.73
CA GLY A 140 -6.97 -15.61 9.19
C GLY A 140 -6.52 -16.63 8.15
N ALA A 141 -5.31 -16.52 7.59
CA ALA A 141 -4.80 -17.49 6.63
C ALA A 141 -4.52 -18.84 7.29
N ASP A 142 -4.92 -19.93 6.60
CA ASP A 142 -4.66 -21.32 7.08
C ASP A 142 -3.17 -21.63 7.04
N TRP A 143 -2.46 -21.18 6.01
CA TRP A 143 -1.02 -21.33 5.84
C TRP A 143 -0.34 -20.03 5.49
N SER A 144 0.85 -19.85 6.04
CA SER A 144 1.72 -18.74 5.68
C SER A 144 3.15 -19.22 5.51
N VAL A 145 3.70 -19.03 4.33
CA VAL A 145 5.13 -19.21 4.09
C VAL A 145 5.84 -17.99 4.64
N LYS A 146 6.42 -18.16 5.83
CA LYS A 146 7.07 -17.06 6.55
C LYS A 146 8.39 -16.70 5.90
N SER A 147 8.51 -15.44 5.55
CA SER A 147 9.74 -14.86 5.03
C SER A 147 10.67 -14.26 6.09
N GLY A 148 10.16 -13.98 7.30
CA GLY A 148 10.87 -13.16 8.29
C GLY A 148 12.26 -13.64 8.68
N ALA A 149 12.46 -14.95 8.84
CA ALA A 149 13.79 -15.52 9.07
C ALA A 149 14.66 -15.49 7.80
N PHE A 150 14.05 -15.41 6.63
CA PHE A 150 14.71 -15.44 5.34
C PHE A 150 15.27 -14.06 4.94
N PHE A 151 14.53 -13.00 5.26
CA PHE A 151 14.87 -11.62 4.90
C PHE A 151 15.99 -11.05 5.77
N TRP A 152 15.96 -11.33 7.08
CA TRP A 152 16.87 -10.71 8.05
C TRP A 152 17.96 -11.65 8.57
N GLY A 153 17.81 -12.96 8.38
CA GLY A 153 18.80 -13.95 8.81
C GLY A 153 19.91 -14.22 7.79
N ASN A 154 19.79 -13.69 6.57
CA ASN A 154 20.79 -13.89 5.54
C ASN A 154 21.74 -12.68 5.50
N ALA A 155 22.93 -12.83 6.10
CA ALA A 155 23.97 -11.80 6.12
C ALA A 155 24.32 -11.25 4.71
N SER A 156 24.06 -12.03 3.66
CA SER A 156 24.27 -11.60 2.26
C SER A 156 23.27 -10.54 1.83
N VAL A 157 22.00 -10.61 2.29
CA VAL A 157 20.98 -9.58 1.99
C VAL A 157 21.31 -8.28 2.70
N LEU A 158 21.67 -8.34 3.99
CA LEU A 158 22.12 -7.18 4.77
C LEU A 158 23.43 -6.57 4.22
N ASN A 159 24.33 -7.40 3.71
CA ASN A 159 25.59 -6.94 3.14
C ASN A 159 25.38 -6.24 1.79
N ALA A 160 24.42 -6.71 1.00
CA ALA A 160 24.02 -6.06 -0.24
C ALA A 160 23.32 -4.72 0.00
N PHE A 161 22.51 -4.59 1.05
CA PHE A 161 21.98 -3.30 1.53
C PHE A 161 23.10 -2.27 1.80
N ARG A 162 24.27 -2.73 2.22
CA ARG A 162 25.43 -1.87 2.50
C ARG A 162 26.29 -1.55 1.30
N HIS A 163 26.25 -2.33 0.22
CA HIS A 163 27.22 -2.26 -0.89
C HIS A 163 26.59 -1.97 -2.26
N GLY A 164 25.29 -1.67 -2.35
CA GLY A 164 24.66 -1.24 -3.60
C GLY A 164 24.48 -2.31 -4.69
N GLU A 165 24.75 -3.58 -4.38
CA GLU A 165 24.60 -4.70 -5.32
C GLU A 165 23.17 -5.31 -5.25
N TRP A 166 22.17 -4.54 -5.64
CA TRP A 166 20.77 -4.88 -5.41
C TRP A 166 20.11 -5.75 -6.48
N VAL A 167 20.57 -5.72 -7.71
CA VAL A 167 19.93 -6.45 -8.82
C VAL A 167 19.88 -7.95 -8.55
N PRO A 168 20.99 -8.60 -8.18
CA PRO A 168 20.98 -10.02 -7.85
C PRO A 168 20.07 -10.34 -6.64
N ASN A 169 19.88 -9.39 -5.72
CA ASN A 169 19.15 -9.60 -4.50
C ASN A 169 17.63 -9.43 -4.67
N SER A 170 17.17 -8.44 -5.44
CA SER A 170 15.75 -8.31 -5.77
C SER A 170 15.27 -9.53 -6.52
N GLN A 171 16.01 -9.98 -7.52
CA GLN A 171 15.76 -11.21 -8.25
C GLN A 171 15.81 -12.45 -7.34
N TYR A 172 16.78 -12.51 -6.43
CA TYR A 172 16.89 -13.60 -5.47
C TYR A 172 15.65 -13.67 -4.56
N VAL A 173 15.18 -12.53 -4.06
CA VAL A 173 13.98 -12.46 -3.21
C VAL A 173 12.76 -13.00 -3.95
N ASP A 174 12.51 -12.56 -5.19
CA ASP A 174 11.36 -13.00 -5.96
C ASP A 174 11.46 -14.47 -6.37
N ASN A 175 12.65 -14.94 -6.78
CA ASN A 175 12.90 -16.36 -7.04
C ASN A 175 12.63 -17.22 -5.82
N LYS A 176 13.09 -16.81 -4.63
CA LYS A 176 12.86 -17.55 -3.39
C LYS A 176 11.42 -17.46 -2.90
N THR A 177 10.73 -16.36 -3.20
CA THR A 177 9.30 -16.25 -2.95
C THR A 177 8.52 -17.27 -3.78
N LEU A 178 8.80 -17.37 -5.07
CA LEU A 178 8.18 -18.36 -5.94
C LEU A 178 8.57 -19.80 -5.56
N ASP A 179 9.84 -20.06 -5.23
CA ASP A 179 10.28 -21.36 -4.71
C ASP A 179 9.51 -21.72 -3.45
N GLY A 180 9.37 -20.77 -2.50
CA GLY A 180 8.61 -20.94 -1.27
C GLY A 180 7.13 -21.22 -1.51
N PHE A 181 6.53 -20.55 -2.49
CA PHE A 181 5.15 -20.80 -2.90
C PHE A 181 4.97 -22.23 -3.44
N LEU A 182 5.76 -22.61 -4.44
CA LEU A 182 5.69 -23.92 -5.07
C LEU A 182 6.04 -25.06 -4.09
N THR A 183 7.10 -24.88 -3.28
CA THR A 183 7.52 -25.89 -2.28
C THR A 183 6.68 -25.87 -1.01
N GLY A 184 6.10 -24.73 -0.63
CA GLY A 184 5.14 -24.61 0.47
C GLY A 184 3.93 -25.51 0.26
N HIS A 185 3.45 -25.59 -0.96
CA HIS A 185 2.42 -26.54 -1.36
C HIS A 185 2.89 -28.00 -1.20
N ILE A 186 4.12 -28.31 -1.65
CA ILE A 186 4.72 -29.65 -1.53
C ILE A 186 5.05 -29.98 -0.06
N SER A 187 5.53 -29.02 0.73
CA SER A 187 5.84 -29.28 2.15
C SER A 187 4.61 -29.40 3.03
N ALA A 188 3.51 -28.74 2.70
CA ALA A 188 2.20 -29.00 3.32
C ALA A 188 1.74 -30.44 2.99
N TYR A 189 1.92 -30.89 1.76
CA TYR A 189 1.70 -32.27 1.34
C TYR A 189 2.60 -33.27 2.06
N ARG A 190 3.92 -33.00 2.17
CA ARG A 190 4.86 -33.89 2.89
C ARG A 190 4.62 -33.94 4.39
N ARG A 191 4.24 -32.84 5.04
CA ARG A 191 3.89 -32.84 6.47
C ARG A 191 2.61 -33.64 6.74
N SER A 192 1.67 -33.63 5.80
CA SER A 192 0.47 -34.43 5.92
C SER A 192 0.77 -35.95 5.80
N LEU A 193 1.77 -36.35 5.01
CA LEU A 193 2.25 -37.73 4.94
C LEU A 193 2.96 -38.19 6.23
N ALA A 194 3.57 -37.26 7.00
CA ALA A 194 4.36 -37.59 8.18
C ALA A 194 3.54 -37.70 9.49
N GLY A 195 2.21 -37.64 9.46
CA GLY A 195 1.41 -37.93 10.65
C GLY A 195 0.08 -37.19 10.81
N ILE A 196 -0.32 -36.36 9.87
CA ILE A 196 -1.60 -35.67 9.93
C ILE A 196 -2.39 -35.91 8.65
N TYR A 197 -3.00 -37.07 8.54
CA TYR A 197 -3.82 -37.52 7.43
C TYR A 197 -5.05 -36.64 7.11
N LYS A 198 -5.26 -35.52 7.78
CA LYS A 198 -6.43 -34.65 7.62
C LYS A 198 -6.37 -33.66 6.45
N TYR A 199 -5.23 -33.47 5.79
CA TYR A 199 -5.06 -32.42 4.76
C TYR A 199 -4.58 -32.95 3.42
N HIS A 200 -4.81 -34.21 3.13
CA HIS A 200 -4.51 -34.80 1.83
C HIS A 200 -5.32 -34.13 0.71
N HIS A 201 -4.63 -33.59 -0.28
CA HIS A 201 -5.14 -33.12 -1.56
C HIS A 201 -5.89 -31.78 -1.60
N LEU A 202 -5.77 -30.91 -0.61
CA LEU A 202 -6.43 -29.60 -0.64
C LEU A 202 -5.48 -28.54 -1.18
N VAL A 203 -5.62 -28.21 -2.47
CA VAL A 203 -5.11 -26.94 -3.01
C VAL A 203 -5.91 -25.81 -2.37
N PRO A 204 -5.27 -24.79 -1.78
CA PRO A 204 -6.01 -23.65 -1.22
C PRO A 204 -6.93 -23.02 -2.27
N ASP A 205 -8.09 -22.51 -1.84
CA ASP A 205 -9.02 -21.82 -2.73
C ASP A 205 -8.52 -20.41 -3.05
N VAL A 206 -7.80 -19.80 -2.12
CA VAL A 206 -7.13 -18.50 -2.30
C VAL A 206 -5.66 -18.61 -1.93
N MET A 207 -4.80 -18.21 -2.83
CA MET A 207 -3.36 -18.14 -2.65
C MET A 207 -2.89 -16.73 -2.96
N VAL A 208 -2.10 -16.13 -2.07
CA VAL A 208 -1.52 -14.81 -2.28
C VAL A 208 0.00 -14.93 -2.31
N VAL A 209 0.62 -14.38 -3.34
CA VAL A 209 2.07 -14.33 -3.51
C VAL A 209 2.48 -12.87 -3.68
N GLN A 210 3.16 -12.30 -2.68
CA GLN A 210 3.69 -10.96 -2.75
C GLN A 210 5.13 -11.00 -3.27
N LEU A 211 5.38 -10.40 -4.44
CA LEU A 211 6.69 -10.29 -5.07
C LEU A 211 7.27 -8.90 -4.78
N LEU A 212 8.29 -8.84 -3.92
CA LEU A 212 8.84 -7.59 -3.39
C LEU A 212 9.90 -6.95 -4.29
N GLY A 213 10.39 -7.69 -5.28
CA GLY A 213 11.58 -7.32 -6.02
C GLY A 213 11.40 -6.05 -6.86
N THR A 214 10.20 -5.76 -7.37
CA THR A 214 9.96 -4.55 -8.16
C THR A 214 10.20 -3.28 -7.34
N ASP A 215 9.69 -3.23 -6.13
CA ASP A 215 9.87 -2.09 -5.23
C ASP A 215 11.33 -1.95 -4.77
N LEU A 216 11.94 -3.06 -4.35
CA LEU A 216 13.36 -3.08 -3.99
C LEU A 216 14.24 -2.59 -5.14
N PHE A 217 13.96 -3.03 -6.37
CA PHE A 217 14.69 -2.61 -7.55
C PHE A 217 14.43 -1.14 -7.92
N SER A 218 13.22 -0.66 -7.69
CA SER A 218 12.87 0.77 -7.86
C SER A 218 13.63 1.65 -6.87
N HIS A 219 13.79 1.20 -5.63
CA HIS A 219 14.59 1.92 -4.64
C HIS A 219 16.08 1.92 -4.99
N TYR A 220 16.61 0.79 -5.47
CA TYR A 220 18.04 0.59 -5.67
C TYR A 220 18.33 -0.11 -7.02
N PRO A 221 18.13 0.58 -8.16
CA PRO A 221 18.45 0.03 -9.46
C PRO A 221 19.97 -0.13 -9.67
N THR A 222 20.36 -0.82 -10.73
CA THR A 222 21.77 -0.98 -11.10
C THR A 222 22.48 0.35 -11.34
N SER A 223 23.82 0.35 -11.21
CA SER A 223 24.63 1.55 -11.39
C SER A 223 24.48 2.16 -12.79
N ASP A 224 24.40 1.34 -13.85
CA ASP A 224 24.19 1.81 -15.21
C ASP A 224 22.84 2.53 -15.41
N LEU A 225 21.77 2.04 -14.78
CA LEU A 225 20.46 2.70 -14.78
C LEU A 225 20.50 4.04 -14.03
N LYS A 226 21.23 4.10 -12.91
CA LYS A 226 21.43 5.33 -12.15
C LYS A 226 22.26 6.36 -12.93
N GLU A 227 23.38 5.94 -13.50
CA GLU A 227 24.31 6.81 -14.25
C GLU A 227 23.65 7.48 -15.45
N ARG A 228 22.86 6.73 -16.24
CA ARG A 228 22.08 7.28 -17.34
C ARG A 228 20.78 7.96 -16.94
N GLN A 229 20.52 8.10 -15.65
CA GLN A 229 19.35 8.75 -15.07
C GLN A 229 18.01 8.17 -15.58
N ALA A 230 17.92 6.84 -15.67
CA ALA A 230 16.73 6.15 -16.14
C ALA A 230 15.45 6.60 -15.42
N SER A 231 14.36 6.71 -16.16
CA SER A 231 13.04 6.96 -15.59
C SER A 231 12.56 5.75 -14.78
N MET A 232 11.59 5.95 -13.88
CA MET A 232 11.02 4.85 -13.12
C MET A 232 10.33 3.81 -14.01
N ASN A 233 9.72 4.24 -15.11
CA ASN A 233 9.13 3.34 -16.09
C ASN A 233 10.18 2.44 -16.77
N GLU A 234 11.33 3.00 -17.18
CA GLU A 234 12.43 2.20 -17.75
C GLU A 234 12.96 1.19 -16.76
N ILE A 235 13.14 1.59 -15.49
CA ILE A 235 13.61 0.70 -14.41
C ILE A 235 12.63 -0.45 -14.21
N GLN A 236 11.36 -0.17 -14.09
CA GLN A 236 10.36 -1.21 -13.84
C GLN A 236 10.09 -2.08 -15.07
N LYS A 237 10.10 -1.53 -16.29
CA LYS A 237 10.03 -2.31 -17.54
C LYS A 237 11.22 -3.27 -17.66
N TYR A 238 12.43 -2.80 -17.33
CA TYR A 238 13.62 -3.65 -17.32
C TYR A 238 13.44 -4.83 -16.34
N TYR A 239 13.03 -4.56 -15.08
CA TYR A 239 12.82 -5.60 -14.07
C TYR A 239 11.71 -6.56 -14.46
N THR A 240 10.61 -6.06 -15.00
CA THR A 240 9.47 -6.87 -15.44
C THR A 240 9.89 -7.83 -16.54
N ARG A 241 10.63 -7.35 -17.55
CA ARG A 241 11.10 -8.18 -18.68
C ARG A 241 12.14 -9.20 -18.25
N THR A 242 13.11 -8.81 -17.42
CA THR A 242 14.29 -9.65 -17.11
C THR A 242 14.07 -10.58 -15.94
N VAL A 243 13.12 -10.28 -15.04
CA VAL A 243 12.88 -11.04 -13.81
C VAL A 243 11.46 -11.56 -13.73
N LEU A 244 10.45 -10.66 -13.76
CA LEU A 244 9.07 -11.08 -13.50
C LEU A 244 8.52 -11.98 -14.61
N ASP A 245 8.75 -11.66 -15.88
CA ASP A 245 8.22 -12.49 -16.98
C ASP A 245 8.79 -13.92 -16.97
N PRO A 246 10.09 -14.15 -16.81
CA PRO A 246 10.63 -15.51 -16.59
C PRO A 246 10.05 -16.22 -15.36
N LEU A 247 9.76 -15.47 -14.28
CA LEU A 247 9.11 -16.04 -13.10
C LEU A 247 7.68 -16.52 -13.39
N MET A 248 6.94 -15.79 -14.22
CA MET A 248 5.60 -16.21 -14.65
C MET A 248 5.65 -17.51 -15.44
N GLY A 249 6.64 -17.71 -16.31
CA GLY A 249 6.84 -18.99 -17.01
C GLY A 249 7.08 -20.15 -16.04
N ARG A 250 7.89 -19.94 -15.00
CA ARG A 250 8.10 -20.95 -13.95
C ARG A 250 6.81 -21.23 -13.16
N LEU A 251 6.03 -20.19 -12.85
CA LEU A 251 4.75 -20.34 -12.17
C LEU A 251 3.76 -21.18 -13.00
N ILE A 252 3.58 -20.84 -14.28
CA ILE A 252 2.72 -21.58 -15.21
C ILE A 252 3.10 -23.06 -15.24
N ASN A 253 4.40 -23.35 -15.45
CA ASN A 253 4.88 -24.73 -15.49
C ASN A 253 4.63 -25.46 -14.16
N GLY A 254 4.92 -24.82 -13.02
CA GLY A 254 4.65 -25.41 -11.71
C GLY A 254 3.17 -25.72 -11.46
N LEU A 255 2.26 -24.84 -11.90
CA LEU A 255 0.81 -25.06 -11.78
C LEU A 255 0.30 -26.15 -12.73
N LYS A 256 0.88 -26.26 -13.95
CA LYS A 256 0.60 -27.35 -14.90
C LYS A 256 1.09 -28.70 -14.35
N GLU A 257 2.28 -28.75 -13.76
CA GLU A 257 2.81 -29.96 -13.10
C GLU A 257 1.96 -30.39 -11.90
N LEU A 258 1.37 -29.44 -11.18
CA LEU A 258 0.42 -29.70 -10.08
C LEU A 258 -0.98 -30.10 -10.60
N GLY A 259 -1.25 -29.95 -11.89
CA GLY A 259 -2.55 -30.27 -12.53
C GLY A 259 -3.69 -29.34 -12.14
N ILE A 260 -3.38 -28.08 -11.73
CA ILE A 260 -4.39 -27.12 -11.27
C ILE A 260 -4.50 -25.88 -12.17
N TYR A 261 -3.63 -25.72 -13.17
CA TYR A 261 -3.56 -24.51 -14.00
C TYR A 261 -4.91 -24.14 -14.63
N GLU A 262 -5.65 -25.12 -15.13
CA GLU A 262 -6.93 -24.91 -15.83
C GLU A 262 -8.06 -24.39 -14.91
N ASP A 263 -7.93 -24.57 -13.60
CA ASP A 263 -8.90 -24.11 -12.60
C ASP A 263 -8.53 -22.73 -12.03
N VAL A 264 -7.37 -22.15 -12.44
CA VAL A 264 -6.84 -20.94 -11.82
C VAL A 264 -7.44 -19.67 -12.42
N ILE A 265 -7.84 -18.77 -11.52
CA ILE A 265 -8.06 -17.34 -11.80
C ILE A 265 -6.90 -16.57 -11.17
N PHE A 266 -6.19 -15.83 -11.99
CA PHE A 266 -5.15 -14.91 -11.53
C PHE A 266 -5.73 -13.52 -11.28
N ILE A 267 -5.32 -12.88 -10.20
CA ILE A 267 -5.46 -11.44 -9.99
C ILE A 267 -4.04 -10.85 -9.91
N LEU A 268 -3.66 -10.13 -10.98
CA LEU A 268 -2.39 -9.40 -11.00
C LEU A 268 -2.65 -8.01 -10.44
N ALA A 269 -1.96 -7.65 -9.37
CA ALA A 269 -2.26 -6.44 -8.60
C ALA A 269 -0.98 -5.78 -8.08
N SER A 270 -1.08 -4.52 -7.73
CA SER A 270 -0.09 -3.80 -6.92
C SER A 270 -0.81 -2.95 -5.88
N GLU A 271 -0.17 -2.68 -4.78
CA GLU A 271 -0.73 -1.88 -3.70
C GLU A 271 -0.37 -0.39 -3.81
N HIS A 272 0.73 -0.03 -4.50
CA HIS A 272 1.14 1.32 -4.86
C HIS A 272 2.09 1.30 -6.06
N GLY A 273 2.37 2.45 -6.63
CA GLY A 273 3.41 2.63 -7.63
C GLY A 273 4.72 3.16 -7.05
N SER A 274 5.52 3.88 -7.85
CA SER A 274 6.81 4.43 -7.44
C SER A 274 7.18 5.67 -8.24
N ILE A 275 7.87 6.62 -7.61
CA ILE A 275 8.35 7.87 -8.21
C ILE A 275 9.87 7.96 -8.05
N ARG A 276 10.55 8.46 -9.09
CA ARG A 276 11.97 8.80 -9.00
C ARG A 276 12.18 9.97 -8.03
N ILE A 277 13.12 9.83 -7.11
CA ILE A 277 13.55 10.92 -6.24
C ILE A 277 14.35 11.94 -7.06
N GLN A 278 13.96 13.20 -6.94
CA GLN A 278 14.63 14.35 -7.58
C GLN A 278 15.43 15.16 -6.56
N LYS A 279 14.93 15.23 -5.31
CA LYS A 279 15.59 15.97 -4.25
C LYS A 279 15.35 15.29 -2.90
N TYR A 280 16.42 15.13 -2.17
CA TYR A 280 16.40 14.73 -0.77
C TYR A 280 16.29 15.95 0.13
N ILE A 281 15.50 15.82 1.19
CA ILE A 281 15.44 16.75 2.30
C ILE A 281 15.81 15.92 3.52
N PRO A 282 16.86 16.28 4.26
CA PRO A 282 17.26 15.52 5.45
C PRO A 282 16.08 15.31 6.41
N ASP A 283 15.93 14.10 6.92
CA ASP A 283 14.77 13.73 7.75
C ASP A 283 14.64 14.58 9.02
N ASP A 284 15.74 15.06 9.54
CA ASP A 284 15.82 15.90 10.75
C ASP A 284 15.74 17.41 10.50
N THR A 285 15.55 17.85 9.24
CA THR A 285 15.55 19.27 8.84
C THR A 285 14.59 20.15 9.69
N LEU A 286 13.45 19.58 10.13
CA LEU A 286 12.48 20.31 10.99
C LEU A 286 12.87 20.36 12.47
N ASN A 287 13.73 19.46 12.94
CA ASN A 287 14.05 19.37 14.37
C ASN A 287 14.68 20.64 14.93
N PRO A 288 15.69 21.27 14.29
CA PRO A 288 16.29 22.51 14.79
C PRO A 288 15.28 23.65 14.86
N SER A 289 14.43 23.80 13.84
CA SER A 289 13.43 24.86 13.78
C SER A 289 12.43 24.79 14.94
N LEU A 290 11.88 23.59 15.20
CA LEU A 290 10.87 23.42 16.24
C LEU A 290 11.45 23.43 17.66
N ARG A 291 12.70 23.02 17.87
CA ARG A 291 13.35 23.00 19.21
C ARG A 291 13.46 24.38 19.87
N GLY A 292 13.38 25.43 19.10
CA GLY A 292 13.39 26.80 19.64
C GLY A 292 12.20 27.12 20.55
N GLN A 293 11.04 26.49 20.33
CA GLN A 293 9.82 26.74 21.09
C GLN A 293 9.13 25.48 21.63
N PHE A 294 9.49 24.28 21.13
CA PHE A 294 8.87 23.02 21.51
C PHE A 294 9.88 22.03 22.07
N LYS A 295 9.49 21.30 23.10
CA LYS A 295 10.26 20.16 23.59
C LYS A 295 10.02 18.98 22.67
N LEU A 296 11.03 18.60 21.89
CA LEU A 296 11.00 17.38 21.08
C LEU A 296 11.46 16.18 21.90
N PRO A 297 11.06 14.93 21.53
CA PRO A 297 11.52 13.73 22.22
C PRO A 297 13.04 13.59 22.10
N SER A 298 13.68 13.15 23.19
CA SER A 298 15.11 12.83 23.20
C SER A 298 15.40 11.45 22.65
N CYS A 299 14.39 10.56 22.65
CA CYS A 299 14.45 9.23 22.05
C CYS A 299 13.03 8.74 21.70
N LEU A 300 12.95 7.74 20.83
CA LEU A 300 11.66 7.17 20.36
C LEU A 300 10.83 6.46 21.47
N ARG A 301 11.37 6.29 22.67
CA ARG A 301 10.76 5.44 23.71
C ARG A 301 9.96 6.19 24.77
N SER A 302 10.15 7.50 24.94
CA SER A 302 9.45 8.27 25.97
C SER A 302 9.07 9.65 25.47
N ASN A 303 7.81 9.80 25.10
CA ASN A 303 7.27 11.03 24.52
C ASN A 303 6.40 11.82 25.50
N SER A 304 6.29 11.39 26.76
CA SER A 304 5.42 12.01 27.76
C SER A 304 5.81 13.46 28.09
N ARG A 305 7.12 13.79 27.99
CA ARG A 305 7.65 15.13 28.26
C ARG A 305 7.75 16.03 27.02
N ALA A 306 7.53 15.48 25.83
CA ALA A 306 7.56 16.24 24.59
C ALA A 306 6.32 17.13 24.45
N ASP A 307 6.47 18.27 23.77
CA ASP A 307 5.37 19.17 23.40
C ASP A 307 5.02 19.04 21.91
N ALA A 308 5.96 18.56 21.10
CA ALA A 308 5.77 18.25 19.70
C ALA A 308 6.47 16.95 19.33
N ILE A 309 5.93 16.22 18.35
CA ILE A 309 6.49 15.00 17.77
C ILE A 309 6.42 15.13 16.27
N ILE A 310 7.52 14.83 15.59
CA ILE A 310 7.63 14.85 14.13
C ILE A 310 7.75 13.42 13.64
N MET A 311 6.85 13.00 12.76
CA MET A 311 6.84 11.66 12.16
C MET A 311 7.21 11.73 10.68
N PRO A 312 8.09 10.83 10.21
CA PRO A 312 8.41 10.72 8.79
C PRO A 312 7.25 10.07 8.03
N GLY A 313 7.06 10.47 6.79
CA GLY A 313 6.07 9.91 5.88
C GLY A 313 6.58 9.90 4.43
N ALA A 314 7.87 9.68 4.22
CA ALA A 314 8.53 9.73 2.92
C ALA A 314 8.35 11.10 2.21
N CYS A 315 7.38 11.25 1.32
CA CYS A 315 7.04 12.52 0.67
C CYS A 315 6.31 13.50 1.61
N THR A 316 5.98 13.10 2.84
CA THR A 316 5.24 13.91 3.81
C THR A 316 5.98 13.99 5.15
N LYS A 317 5.65 15.01 5.95
CA LYS A 317 5.97 15.08 7.38
C LYS A 317 4.72 15.33 8.17
N GLU A 318 4.62 14.70 9.32
CA GLU A 318 3.49 14.81 10.22
C GLU A 318 3.95 15.39 11.55
N VAL A 319 3.34 16.49 11.97
CA VAL A 319 3.65 17.16 13.24
C VAL A 319 2.46 17.00 14.18
N TYR A 320 2.72 16.40 15.32
CA TYR A 320 1.79 16.23 16.43
C TYR A 320 2.14 17.24 17.52
N LEU A 321 1.16 17.98 17.98
CA LEU A 321 1.31 19.01 19.01
C LEU A 321 0.51 18.64 20.25
N LYS A 322 1.07 18.90 21.41
CA LYS A 322 0.39 18.80 22.70
C LYS A 322 -0.32 20.10 22.99
N ASN A 323 -1.52 20.05 23.57
CA ASN A 323 -2.09 21.25 24.18
C ASN A 323 -1.20 21.69 25.35
N ARG A 324 -0.46 22.78 25.17
CA ARG A 324 0.51 23.26 26.17
C ARG A 324 -0.14 23.87 27.40
N GLN A 325 -1.42 24.25 27.34
CA GLN A 325 -2.16 24.74 28.49
C GLN A 325 -2.58 23.63 29.44
N THR A 326 -3.11 22.52 28.89
CA THR A 326 -3.58 21.39 29.71
C THR A 326 -2.50 20.34 29.94
N GLY A 327 -1.43 20.34 29.10
CA GLY A 327 -0.37 19.35 29.13
C GLY A 327 -0.77 17.97 28.60
N LYS A 328 -1.92 17.84 27.93
CA LYS A 328 -2.46 16.57 27.45
C LYS A 328 -2.39 16.43 25.93
N TRP A 329 -2.06 15.23 25.46
CA TRP A 329 -2.01 14.89 24.03
C TRP A 329 -3.38 14.71 23.39
N MET A 330 -4.40 14.31 24.18
CA MET A 330 -5.76 14.08 23.67
C MET A 330 -6.60 15.37 23.64
N ASP A 331 -6.19 16.41 24.34
CA ASP A 331 -6.83 17.72 24.24
C ASP A 331 -6.37 18.41 22.96
N PRO A 332 -7.26 19.06 22.18
CA PRO A 332 -6.89 19.82 21.00
C PRO A 332 -5.81 20.86 21.30
N PRO A 333 -4.71 20.95 20.53
CA PRO A 333 -3.80 22.07 20.62
C PRO A 333 -4.54 23.36 20.22
N ARG A 334 -4.19 24.48 20.85
CA ARG A 334 -4.82 25.77 20.56
C ARG A 334 -4.27 26.33 19.25
N LEU A 335 -5.16 26.72 18.35
CA LEU A 335 -4.81 27.11 16.99
C LEU A 335 -3.75 28.22 16.96
N LEU A 336 -3.97 29.32 17.68
CA LEU A 336 -3.03 30.46 17.72
C LEU A 336 -1.84 30.26 18.66
N ALA A 337 -2.03 29.58 19.80
CA ALA A 337 -0.99 29.49 20.81
C ALA A 337 -0.08 28.27 20.66
N ASP A 338 -0.53 27.20 19.98
CA ASP A 338 0.23 25.96 19.83
C ASP A 338 0.49 25.64 18.34
N VAL A 339 -0.51 25.81 17.44
CA VAL A 339 -0.36 25.44 16.02
C VAL A 339 0.34 26.54 15.22
N LYS A 340 -0.12 27.79 15.30
CA LYS A 340 0.49 28.92 14.58
C LYS A 340 2.01 29.04 14.80
N PRO A 341 2.54 28.98 16.04
CA PRO A 341 3.98 29.04 16.25
C PRO A 341 4.75 27.89 15.57
N ALA A 342 4.16 26.69 15.50
CA ALA A 342 4.77 25.57 14.80
C ALA A 342 4.79 25.80 13.28
N VAL A 343 3.69 26.33 12.71
CA VAL A 343 3.61 26.70 11.28
C VAL A 343 4.64 27.78 10.94
N ASP A 344 4.73 28.83 11.77
CA ASP A 344 5.69 29.92 11.56
C ASP A 344 7.14 29.41 11.54
N LEU A 345 7.49 28.54 12.48
CA LEU A 345 8.83 27.92 12.54
C LEU A 345 9.11 26.98 11.36
N ILE A 346 8.12 26.23 10.89
CA ILE A 346 8.24 25.38 9.71
C ILE A 346 8.50 26.23 8.46
N LEU A 347 7.72 27.31 8.28
CA LEU A 347 7.83 28.19 7.12
C LEU A 347 9.06 29.11 7.15
N ALA A 348 9.63 29.36 8.33
CA ALA A 348 10.91 30.04 8.47
C ALA A 348 12.11 29.21 7.95
N ASN A 349 11.94 27.89 7.79
CA ASN A 349 12.97 27.05 7.18
C ASN A 349 12.84 27.09 5.65
N PRO A 350 13.80 27.70 4.92
CA PRO A 350 13.68 27.91 3.49
C PRO A 350 13.72 26.59 2.68
N GLU A 351 14.45 25.59 3.17
CA GLU A 351 14.53 24.29 2.51
C GLU A 351 13.19 23.56 2.56
N VAL A 352 12.54 23.56 3.73
CA VAL A 352 11.20 22.97 3.89
C VAL A 352 10.18 23.79 3.09
N LYS A 353 10.15 25.12 3.26
CA LYS A 353 9.20 26.00 2.55
C LYS A 353 9.24 25.80 1.03
N THR A 354 10.45 25.70 0.45
CA THR A 354 10.61 25.50 -1.00
C THR A 354 10.26 24.09 -1.47
N SER A 355 10.25 23.11 -0.58
CA SER A 355 9.88 21.73 -0.91
C SER A 355 8.38 21.48 -0.91
N LEU A 356 7.60 22.31 -0.22
CA LEU A 356 6.19 22.10 -0.03
C LEU A 356 5.37 22.29 -1.31
N LYS A 357 4.41 21.40 -1.50
CA LYS A 357 3.30 21.52 -2.45
C LYS A 357 2.00 21.90 -1.74
N ALA A 358 1.76 21.33 -0.55
CA ALA A 358 0.61 21.65 0.28
C ALA A 358 0.94 21.49 1.77
N MET A 359 0.22 22.20 2.61
CA MET A 359 0.20 22.04 4.06
C MET A 359 -1.26 21.92 4.49
N VAL A 360 -1.60 20.89 5.24
CA VAL A 360 -2.93 20.78 5.84
C VAL A 360 -2.84 20.83 7.35
N ILE A 361 -3.78 21.55 7.97
CA ILE A 361 -3.89 21.77 9.41
C ILE A 361 -5.17 21.11 9.90
N ARG A 362 -5.09 20.39 11.01
CA ARG A 362 -6.23 19.70 11.59
C ARG A 362 -7.25 20.70 12.15
N GLN A 363 -8.51 20.48 11.83
CA GLN A 363 -9.64 21.22 12.39
C GLN A 363 -10.11 20.54 13.68
N TYR A 364 -10.40 21.34 14.71
CA TYR A 364 -10.94 20.86 15.97
C TYR A 364 -12.38 21.33 16.20
N PRO A 365 -13.24 20.48 16.80
CA PRO A 365 -14.60 20.88 17.17
C PRO A 365 -14.60 22.11 18.08
N GLY A 366 -15.41 23.10 17.75
CA GLY A 366 -15.53 24.34 18.51
C GLY A 366 -14.68 25.50 18.01
N GLU A 367 -13.72 25.29 17.10
CA GLU A 367 -13.02 26.35 16.39
C GLU A 367 -13.84 26.75 15.16
N ARG A 368 -14.71 27.75 15.30
CA ARG A 368 -15.51 28.28 14.19
C ARG A 368 -14.77 29.40 13.49
N HIS A 369 -14.63 29.28 12.18
CA HIS A 369 -14.24 30.36 11.31
C HIS A 369 -15.33 30.61 10.27
N GLU A 370 -15.73 31.86 10.08
CA GLU A 370 -16.70 32.23 9.05
C GLU A 370 -16.20 31.78 7.67
N GLY A 371 -17.03 31.01 6.96
CA GLY A 371 -16.74 30.50 5.61
C GLY A 371 -16.11 29.11 5.52
N LEU A 372 -15.73 28.48 6.65
CA LEU A 372 -15.22 27.11 6.65
C LEU A 372 -16.32 26.12 7.07
N LEU A 373 -16.57 25.09 6.28
CA LEU A 373 -17.58 24.08 6.58
C LEU A 373 -17.17 23.23 7.79
N GLU A 374 -18.06 23.08 8.78
CA GLU A 374 -17.83 22.25 9.99
C GLU A 374 -17.60 20.76 9.70
N SER A 375 -17.78 20.31 8.45
CA SER A 375 -17.69 18.91 8.05
C SER A 375 -16.27 18.42 7.73
N ASP A 376 -15.32 19.32 7.55
CA ASP A 376 -13.96 18.95 7.18
C ASP A 376 -13.06 18.79 8.41
N GLN A 377 -12.39 17.66 8.49
CA GLN A 377 -11.42 17.39 9.57
C GLN A 377 -10.11 18.17 9.39
N TRP A 378 -9.93 18.86 8.26
CA TRP A 378 -8.71 19.51 7.84
C TRP A 378 -8.99 20.82 7.13
N TRP A 379 -8.10 21.80 7.32
CA TRP A 379 -7.96 22.99 6.49
C TRP A 379 -6.73 22.85 5.59
N LEU A 380 -6.83 23.36 4.38
CA LEU A 380 -5.65 23.68 3.57
C LEU A 380 -5.06 24.99 4.10
N PHE A 381 -3.73 25.05 4.29
CA PHE A 381 -3.04 26.28 4.68
C PHE A 381 -2.34 26.89 3.47
N ASP A 382 -2.79 28.07 3.07
CA ASP A 382 -2.18 28.84 1.98
C ASP A 382 -1.07 29.74 2.54
N TRP A 383 0.18 29.29 2.37
CA TRP A 383 1.34 30.06 2.82
C TRP A 383 1.90 31.02 1.76
N GLN A 384 1.35 31.06 0.53
CA GLN A 384 1.72 32.00 -0.52
C GLN A 384 1.16 33.38 -0.17
N GLY A 385 1.94 34.26 0.33
CA GLY A 385 1.51 35.57 0.84
C GLY A 385 1.28 35.61 2.35
N TYR A 386 1.38 34.48 3.03
CA TYR A 386 1.42 34.46 4.49
C TYR A 386 2.81 34.91 4.97
N GLU A 387 2.85 36.01 5.69
CA GLU A 387 4.04 36.47 6.40
C GLU A 387 3.84 36.24 7.90
N ALA A 388 4.75 35.46 8.50
CA ALA A 388 4.79 35.26 9.93
C ALA A 388 5.11 36.62 10.61
N THR A 389 4.07 37.32 11.04
CA THR A 389 4.20 38.59 11.72
C THR A 389 3.73 38.44 13.16
N ASP A 390 4.58 38.86 14.12
CA ASP A 390 4.18 38.94 15.52
C ASP A 390 2.95 39.86 15.67
N GLY A 391 1.86 39.29 16.22
CA GLY A 391 0.66 40.02 16.59
C GLY A 391 -0.44 40.13 15.51
N LYS A 392 -0.35 39.45 14.33
CA LYS A 392 -1.42 39.42 13.35
C LYS A 392 -2.05 38.05 13.27
N ASP A 393 -2.90 37.72 14.23
CA ASP A 393 -3.69 36.48 14.24
C ASP A 393 -4.63 36.41 13.03
N ASP A 394 -5.13 37.54 12.54
CA ASP A 394 -6.00 37.65 11.37
C ASP A 394 -5.33 37.09 10.10
N ALA A 395 -4.02 37.30 9.89
CA ALA A 395 -3.30 36.78 8.73
C ALA A 395 -3.24 35.25 8.73
N PHE A 396 -3.08 34.63 9.91
CA PHE A 396 -3.09 33.18 10.05
C PHE A 396 -4.45 32.60 9.70
N TYR A 397 -5.51 33.20 10.22
CA TYR A 397 -6.88 32.80 9.88
C TYR A 397 -7.20 32.99 8.40
N GLN A 398 -6.78 34.09 7.80
CA GLN A 398 -6.96 34.32 6.37
C GLN A 398 -6.23 33.33 5.47
N ALA A 399 -5.18 32.68 5.97
CA ALA A 399 -4.46 31.63 5.26
C ALA A 399 -5.14 30.25 5.34
N LEU A 400 -6.11 30.04 6.24
CA LEU A 400 -6.89 28.81 6.31
C LEU A 400 -7.93 28.78 5.18
N ARG A 401 -7.93 27.73 4.40
CA ARG A 401 -8.82 27.49 3.26
C ARG A 401 -9.61 26.20 3.42
N PRO A 402 -10.78 26.07 2.77
CA PRO A 402 -11.48 24.79 2.70
C PRO A 402 -10.58 23.70 2.13
N LEU A 403 -10.61 22.50 2.72
CA LEU A 403 -9.84 21.36 2.22
C LEU A 403 -10.16 21.03 0.75
N THR A 404 -11.34 21.39 0.27
CA THR A 404 -11.77 21.18 -1.12
C THR A 404 -10.87 21.85 -2.13
N GLU A 405 -10.21 22.96 -1.76
CA GLU A 405 -9.24 23.66 -2.62
C GLU A 405 -7.95 22.84 -2.85
N LEU A 406 -7.70 21.79 -2.06
CA LEU A 406 -6.61 20.85 -2.34
C LEU A 406 -6.73 20.20 -3.72
N ALA A 407 -7.96 20.10 -4.25
CA ALA A 407 -8.22 19.60 -5.59
C ALA A 407 -7.53 20.42 -6.69
N ASP A 408 -7.32 21.72 -6.47
CA ASP A 408 -6.67 22.60 -7.43
C ASP A 408 -5.14 22.43 -7.45
N HIS A 409 -4.58 21.85 -6.40
CA HIS A 409 -3.14 21.62 -6.26
C HIS A 409 -2.66 20.28 -6.82
N PHE A 410 -3.55 19.29 -6.97
CA PHE A 410 -3.18 17.93 -7.36
C PHE A 410 -4.13 17.36 -8.42
N ALA A 411 -3.60 16.64 -9.39
CA ALA A 411 -4.38 15.95 -10.42
C ALA A 411 -5.43 14.96 -9.86
N LEU A 412 -5.19 14.42 -8.66
CA LEU A 412 -6.07 13.49 -7.96
C LEU A 412 -6.83 14.15 -6.80
N GLY A 413 -7.02 15.46 -6.82
CA GLY A 413 -7.41 16.26 -5.67
C GLY A 413 -8.63 15.75 -4.91
N ARG A 414 -9.73 15.37 -5.58
CA ARG A 414 -10.92 14.80 -4.92
C ARG A 414 -10.63 13.49 -4.21
N TYR A 415 -9.82 12.64 -4.83
CA TYR A 415 -9.41 11.37 -4.25
C TYR A 415 -8.53 11.58 -3.02
N LEU A 416 -7.59 12.53 -3.09
CA LEU A 416 -6.71 12.88 -1.98
C LEU A 416 -7.47 13.43 -0.77
N ILE A 417 -8.47 14.28 -1.00
CA ILE A 417 -9.36 14.80 0.04
C ILE A 417 -10.07 13.64 0.75
N GLN A 418 -10.63 12.71 -0.01
CA GLN A 418 -11.30 11.53 0.54
C GLN A 418 -10.32 10.64 1.31
N GLY A 419 -9.11 10.44 0.78
CA GLY A 419 -8.05 9.68 1.42
C GLY A 419 -7.62 10.29 2.76
N LEU A 420 -7.40 11.61 2.82
CA LEU A 420 -7.06 12.32 4.05
C LEU A 420 -8.15 12.18 5.12
N ARG A 421 -9.43 12.31 4.74
CA ARG A 421 -10.59 12.15 5.64
C ARG A 421 -10.72 10.74 6.21
N ARG A 422 -10.14 9.74 5.54
CA ARG A 422 -10.25 8.30 5.88
C ARG A 422 -8.93 7.68 6.32
N GLN A 423 -7.88 8.49 6.48
CA GLN A 423 -6.57 8.00 6.88
C GLN A 423 -6.47 7.79 8.39
N TYR A 424 -6.95 8.73 9.19
CA TYR A 424 -6.67 8.79 10.63
C TYR A 424 -7.91 8.70 11.49
N THR A 425 -7.73 8.18 12.72
CA THR A 425 -8.65 8.37 13.82
C THR A 425 -8.28 9.63 14.61
N ARG A 426 -9.10 10.03 15.59
CA ARG A 426 -8.80 11.14 16.48
C ARG A 426 -7.46 10.96 17.22
N GLU A 427 -7.16 9.73 17.60
CA GLU A 427 -5.99 9.36 18.40
C GLU A 427 -4.69 9.35 17.60
N THR A 428 -4.78 9.16 16.28
CA THR A 428 -3.64 8.95 15.39
C THR A 428 -3.39 10.11 14.42
N ALA A 429 -4.31 11.08 14.34
CA ALA A 429 -4.18 12.21 13.42
C ALA A 429 -3.10 13.20 13.88
N PRO A 430 -2.20 13.63 12.96
CA PRO A 430 -1.31 14.78 13.22
C PRO A 430 -2.09 16.10 13.28
N ASP A 431 -1.47 17.17 13.75
CA ASP A 431 -2.06 18.51 13.76
C ASP A 431 -1.68 19.30 12.51
N ILE A 432 -0.48 19.03 11.99
CA ILE A 432 0.02 19.61 10.75
C ILE A 432 0.57 18.48 9.89
N LYS A 433 0.19 18.46 8.61
CA LYS A 433 0.75 17.55 7.63
C LYS A 433 1.35 18.33 6.47
N LEU A 434 2.62 18.11 6.23
CA LEU A 434 3.39 18.71 5.14
C LEU A 434 3.40 17.74 3.97
N ILE A 435 3.11 18.21 2.78
CA ILE A 435 3.09 17.43 1.53
C ILE A 435 4.05 18.07 0.56
N ASN A 436 5.07 17.32 0.13
CA ASN A 436 6.12 17.83 -0.74
C ASN A 436 5.72 17.86 -2.22
N GLN A 437 6.50 18.58 -3.01
CA GLN A 437 6.48 18.55 -4.46
C GLN A 437 6.84 17.16 -4.99
N LYS A 438 6.42 16.85 -6.22
CA LYS A 438 6.73 15.57 -6.88
C LYS A 438 8.23 15.31 -6.90
N GLY A 439 8.64 14.16 -6.41
CA GLY A 439 10.04 13.73 -6.37
C GLY A 439 10.86 14.34 -5.21
N TYR A 440 10.25 15.13 -4.32
CA TYR A 440 10.91 15.64 -3.13
C TYR A 440 10.57 14.78 -1.92
N TYR A 441 11.58 14.25 -1.24
CA TYR A 441 11.41 13.29 -0.15
C TYR A 441 12.20 13.68 1.09
N PHE A 442 11.56 13.54 2.26
CA PHE A 442 12.23 13.51 3.56
C PHE A 442 12.78 12.10 3.75
N GLU A 443 14.07 11.92 3.55
CA GLU A 443 14.66 10.59 3.50
C GLU A 443 16.03 10.56 4.20
N PRO A 444 16.25 9.63 5.14
CA PRO A 444 17.55 9.44 5.76
C PRO A 444 18.53 8.65 4.88
N ASP A 445 18.03 7.87 3.91
CA ASP A 445 18.85 7.06 3.00
C ASP A 445 19.00 7.76 1.66
N LEU A 446 20.13 8.43 1.49
CA LEU A 446 20.45 9.22 0.30
C LEU A 446 20.79 8.36 -0.95
N ASP A 447 20.94 7.04 -0.79
CA ASP A 447 21.25 6.14 -1.91
C ASP A 447 20.01 5.64 -2.64
N LYS A 448 18.81 5.85 -2.07
CA LYS A 448 17.57 5.50 -2.75
C LYS A 448 17.38 6.30 -4.03
N TYR A 449 16.98 5.62 -5.08
CA TYR A 449 16.72 6.24 -6.39
C TYR A 449 15.24 6.53 -6.61
N GLY A 450 14.37 5.61 -6.22
CA GLY A 450 12.92 5.75 -6.25
C GLY A 450 12.31 5.64 -4.85
N HIS A 451 11.11 6.16 -4.71
CA HIS A 451 10.31 6.07 -3.48
C HIS A 451 8.81 6.14 -3.81
N HIS A 452 8.00 5.93 -2.80
CA HIS A 452 6.54 5.98 -2.84
C HIS A 452 5.99 6.72 -1.60
N GLY A 453 4.67 6.73 -1.39
CA GLY A 453 4.04 7.43 -0.26
C GLY A 453 3.73 8.88 -0.57
N SER A 454 3.71 9.26 -1.84
CA SER A 454 3.38 10.60 -2.31
C SER A 454 1.86 10.79 -2.52
N TYR A 455 1.51 11.92 -3.10
CA TYR A 455 0.14 12.33 -3.44
C TYR A 455 -0.01 12.49 -4.96
N TYR A 456 0.81 11.81 -5.73
CA TYR A 456 0.84 11.90 -7.18
C TYR A 456 0.34 10.62 -7.85
N PRO A 457 -0.17 10.72 -9.10
CA PRO A 457 -0.70 9.56 -9.82
C PRO A 457 0.25 8.39 -9.93
N ASP A 458 1.56 8.68 -10.03
CA ASP A 458 2.60 7.67 -10.27
C ASP A 458 2.68 6.59 -9.19
N ASP A 459 2.30 6.89 -7.95
CA ASP A 459 2.27 5.91 -6.86
C ASP A 459 0.88 5.73 -6.23
N CYS A 460 -0.08 6.63 -6.54
CA CYS A 460 -1.46 6.52 -6.06
C CYS A 460 -2.37 5.73 -6.98
N ILE A 461 -2.00 5.52 -8.25
CA ILE A 461 -2.78 4.73 -9.21
C ILE A 461 -1.98 3.50 -9.62
N VAL A 462 -2.64 2.35 -9.54
CA VAL A 462 -2.14 1.06 -10.01
C VAL A 462 -3.13 0.45 -10.99
N SER A 463 -2.83 -0.72 -11.54
CA SER A 463 -3.77 -1.47 -12.37
C SER A 463 -3.98 -2.87 -11.82
N PHE A 464 -5.18 -3.43 -12.08
CA PHE A 464 -5.48 -4.82 -11.81
C PHE A 464 -5.84 -5.56 -13.08
N TRP A 465 -5.44 -6.82 -13.14
CA TRP A 465 -5.89 -7.78 -14.15
C TRP A 465 -6.52 -8.97 -13.44
N VAL A 466 -7.72 -9.33 -13.84
CA VAL A 466 -8.39 -10.57 -13.43
C VAL A 466 -8.46 -11.45 -14.67
N THR A 467 -7.83 -12.61 -14.64
CA THR A 467 -7.63 -13.44 -15.83
C THR A 467 -7.38 -14.91 -15.45
N GLY A 468 -7.12 -15.75 -16.42
CA GLY A 468 -6.76 -17.15 -16.22
C GLY A 468 -7.80 -18.11 -16.78
N PRO A 469 -7.43 -19.39 -17.00
CA PRO A 469 -8.34 -20.38 -17.59
C PRO A 469 -9.64 -20.57 -16.82
N GLY A 470 -9.60 -20.45 -15.48
CA GLY A 470 -10.77 -20.58 -14.60
C GLY A 470 -11.76 -19.40 -14.64
N LEU A 471 -11.44 -18.29 -15.34
CA LEU A 471 -12.30 -17.10 -15.35
C LEU A 471 -13.49 -17.21 -16.32
N SER A 472 -13.28 -17.79 -17.51
CA SER A 472 -14.29 -17.84 -18.60
C SER A 472 -15.67 -18.35 -18.17
N PRO A 473 -15.82 -19.33 -17.27
CA PRO A 473 -17.13 -19.78 -16.81
C PRO A 473 -17.90 -18.76 -15.97
N ILE A 474 -17.21 -17.77 -15.39
CA ILE A 474 -17.78 -16.74 -14.50
C ILE A 474 -17.98 -15.45 -15.27
N ILE A 475 -16.93 -14.97 -15.94
CA ILE A 475 -16.94 -13.74 -16.74
C ILE A 475 -16.34 -14.09 -18.11
N PRO A 476 -17.18 -14.38 -19.13
CA PRO A 476 -16.68 -14.69 -20.46
C PRO A 476 -16.23 -13.44 -21.20
N GLY A 477 -15.21 -13.59 -22.06
CA GLY A 477 -14.72 -12.53 -22.94
C GLY A 477 -13.66 -11.63 -22.32
N GLN A 478 -13.32 -10.57 -23.04
CA GLN A 478 -12.24 -9.65 -22.70
C GLN A 478 -12.84 -8.27 -22.43
N HIS A 479 -12.61 -7.75 -21.22
CA HIS A 479 -13.24 -6.52 -20.75
C HIS A 479 -12.21 -5.53 -20.24
N ILE A 480 -12.49 -4.23 -20.48
CA ILE A 480 -11.76 -3.11 -19.87
C ILE A 480 -12.76 -2.32 -19.01
N TYR A 481 -12.54 -2.25 -17.72
CA TYR A 481 -13.36 -1.52 -16.77
C TYR A 481 -13.03 -0.02 -16.84
N GLN A 482 -13.96 0.78 -17.31
CA GLN A 482 -13.71 2.21 -17.59
C GLN A 482 -13.88 3.13 -16.38
N ALA A 483 -14.59 2.68 -15.35
CA ALA A 483 -14.79 3.48 -14.14
C ALA A 483 -13.58 3.41 -13.18
N ASP A 484 -13.54 4.33 -12.24
CA ASP A 484 -12.55 4.31 -11.16
C ASP A 484 -12.79 3.11 -10.24
N ALA A 485 -11.74 2.38 -9.92
CA ALA A 485 -11.72 1.29 -8.95
C ALA A 485 -10.77 1.62 -7.79
N SER A 486 -10.78 0.80 -6.76
CA SER A 486 -9.90 0.95 -5.60
C SER A 486 -9.19 -0.37 -5.27
N THR A 487 -8.01 -0.30 -4.66
CA THR A 487 -7.35 -1.51 -4.11
C THR A 487 -8.20 -2.20 -3.04
N LEU A 488 -9.14 -1.47 -2.41
CA LEU A 488 -10.11 -2.03 -1.46
C LEU A 488 -11.09 -3.00 -2.12
N ASP A 489 -11.24 -2.94 -3.44
CA ASP A 489 -12.15 -3.78 -4.22
C ASP A 489 -11.66 -5.23 -4.33
N LEU A 490 -10.40 -5.52 -3.95
CA LEU A 490 -9.84 -6.87 -3.99
C LEU A 490 -10.68 -7.86 -3.16
N VAL A 491 -11.08 -7.49 -1.93
CA VAL A 491 -11.88 -8.38 -1.07
C VAL A 491 -13.24 -8.68 -1.68
N PRO A 492 -14.04 -7.68 -2.12
CA PRO A 492 -15.27 -7.91 -2.86
C PRO A 492 -15.11 -8.77 -4.12
N MET A 493 -14.06 -8.52 -4.92
CA MET A 493 -13.80 -9.29 -6.14
C MET A 493 -13.50 -10.75 -5.84
N VAL A 494 -12.60 -11.04 -4.89
CA VAL A 494 -12.22 -12.41 -4.51
C VAL A 494 -13.42 -13.16 -3.94
N THR A 495 -14.20 -12.55 -3.05
CA THR A 495 -15.40 -13.18 -2.49
C THR A 495 -16.44 -13.49 -3.56
N TYR A 496 -16.63 -12.60 -4.53
CA TYR A 496 -17.52 -12.83 -5.68
C TYR A 496 -17.05 -14.01 -6.54
N LEU A 497 -15.78 -14.05 -6.93
CA LEU A 497 -15.21 -15.13 -7.75
C LEU A 497 -15.29 -16.50 -7.07
N LEU A 498 -15.29 -16.54 -5.74
CA LEU A 498 -15.45 -17.77 -4.94
C LEU A 498 -16.91 -18.14 -4.66
N GLY A 499 -17.88 -17.34 -5.09
CA GLY A 499 -19.28 -17.53 -4.74
C GLY A 499 -19.59 -17.31 -3.25
N ILE A 500 -18.75 -16.58 -2.54
CA ILE A 500 -18.96 -16.20 -1.12
C ILE A 500 -19.87 -14.98 -1.09
N PRO A 501 -20.89 -14.93 -0.22
CA PRO A 501 -21.70 -13.73 -0.04
C PRO A 501 -20.84 -12.51 0.26
N LEU A 502 -21.12 -11.37 -0.40
CA LEU A 502 -20.37 -10.14 -0.20
C LEU A 502 -20.40 -9.72 1.28
N PRO A 503 -19.24 -9.59 1.93
CA PRO A 503 -19.17 -9.13 3.31
C PRO A 503 -19.78 -7.73 3.47
N GLN A 504 -20.59 -7.55 4.50
CA GLN A 504 -21.20 -6.24 4.77
C GLN A 504 -20.19 -5.27 5.40
N GLY A 505 -20.39 -3.98 5.14
CA GLY A 505 -19.64 -2.91 5.76
C GLY A 505 -18.21 -2.74 5.24
N LEU A 506 -17.88 -3.31 4.08
CA LEU A 506 -16.65 -2.98 3.38
C LEU A 506 -16.71 -1.55 2.80
N ASP A 507 -15.56 -0.93 2.65
CA ASP A 507 -15.44 0.36 1.93
C ASP A 507 -15.20 0.13 0.43
N GLY A 508 -14.72 -1.05 0.04
CA GLY A 508 -14.54 -1.47 -1.35
C GLY A 508 -15.86 -1.88 -2.02
N SER A 509 -15.89 -1.80 -3.34
CA SER A 509 -16.98 -2.21 -4.23
C SER A 509 -16.60 -3.44 -5.05
N ASN A 510 -17.52 -3.94 -5.91
CA ASN A 510 -17.22 -5.08 -6.78
C ASN A 510 -17.33 -4.72 -8.26
N PRO A 511 -16.24 -4.27 -8.92
CA PRO A 511 -16.24 -3.93 -10.35
C PRO A 511 -16.63 -5.10 -11.27
N LEU A 512 -16.36 -6.34 -10.86
CA LEU A 512 -16.65 -7.54 -11.69
C LEU A 512 -18.16 -7.76 -11.85
N LYS A 513 -18.94 -7.44 -10.82
CA LYS A 513 -20.40 -7.55 -10.87
C LYS A 513 -21.03 -6.55 -11.84
N ASP A 514 -20.43 -5.36 -11.95
CA ASP A 514 -20.88 -4.32 -12.89
C ASP A 514 -20.66 -4.76 -14.33
N ILE A 515 -19.56 -5.47 -14.62
CA ILE A 515 -19.26 -6.01 -15.96
C ILE A 515 -20.25 -7.11 -16.32
N GLU A 516 -20.53 -8.04 -15.42
CA GLU A 516 -21.52 -9.11 -15.64
C GLU A 516 -22.91 -8.54 -15.95
N SER A 517 -23.36 -7.55 -15.18
CA SER A 517 -24.67 -6.92 -15.37
C SER A 517 -24.79 -6.15 -16.69
N ASN A 518 -23.71 -5.58 -17.20
CA ASN A 518 -23.67 -4.86 -18.48
C ASN A 518 -23.58 -5.83 -19.67
N SER A 519 -22.88 -6.96 -19.55
CA SER A 519 -22.78 -7.98 -20.60
C SER A 519 -24.13 -8.67 -20.86
N THR A 520 -24.92 -8.90 -19.81
CA THR A 520 -26.30 -9.44 -19.92
C THR A 520 -27.28 -8.43 -20.57
N ARG A 521 -27.07 -7.13 -20.47
CA ARG A 521 -27.89 -6.10 -21.15
C ARG A 521 -27.55 -5.91 -22.63
N ALA A 522 -26.33 -6.22 -23.05
CA ALA A 522 -25.90 -6.12 -24.45
C ALA A 522 -26.32 -7.32 -25.30
N SER A 523 -26.86 -8.39 -24.70
CA SER A 523 -27.33 -9.61 -25.39
C SER A 523 -28.85 -9.64 -25.58
N PHE A 524 -29.56 -8.54 -25.35
CA PHE A 524 -30.97 -8.30 -25.68
C PHE A 524 -31.08 -7.08 -26.63
#